data_47c49f02510e40d6a4567d8c68be036a
#
_entry.id   47c49f02510e40d6a4567d8c68be036a
#
_cell.length_a   1.000
_cell.length_b   1.000
_cell.length_c   1.000
_cell.angle_alpha   90.00
_cell.angle_beta   90.00
_cell.angle_gamma   90.00
#
_symmetry.space_group_name_H-M   'P 1'
#
loop_
_entity.id
_entity.type
_entity.pdbx_description
1 polymer ?
#
loop_
_entity_poly.entity_id
_entity_poly.type
_entity_poly.pdbx_seq_one_letter_code
_entity_poly.pdbx_strand_id
1 'polypeptide(L)'
;MTTVSKQKSNLLEQFNETRTRTLSLVQTLEKDDFIVQTATFMSPPKWHLGHVSWLLEVVMSKTVSNYEFYSQEFSEYLNSYYHQFGEPHDKDKRGLATRPTVDQIFEYFHMITNKATNILQNELLDEKTQQLFFMAINHECQHQELLVYDLQHLLADRYRPLVRNSLPAPSQQESSSIKINGGLYMMGYSGDQFCYDIELPEHKVYLDDYKIDSFPVTNKQYMKFVEDGGYDDFKYWLSDGWDKIRNENWKTPMYWKKIDGQWMTCDFLGNRKVNPNEPVCHVSYYEADAYCKWAGKRLPTEAEWEKAACWDEKNQRKTIFPWGNESPDPIHANLLESYLWNCSEIGAYPNGKSHYGCHQMIGDVWEWTSTEFSGYPKFKTGFSEYNDKWFANQKVLRGGSFGTPSISIRGSYRNFFRLDERWLFSGFRCAEYI
;
A
#
# COMPACT_ATOMS: atom_id res chain seq x y z
N MET A 1 9.49 29.41 -18.85
CA MET A 1 9.42 29.10 -17.42
C MET A 1 10.64 28.27 -17.08
N THR A 2 11.41 28.67 -16.07
CA THR A 2 12.62 27.95 -15.64
C THR A 2 12.22 26.61 -14.99
N THR A 3 13.09 25.60 -15.04
CA THR A 3 12.88 24.26 -14.46
C THR A 3 12.44 24.33 -12.99
N VAL A 4 12.99 25.26 -12.22
CA VAL A 4 12.64 25.53 -10.81
C VAL A 4 11.17 26.00 -10.65
N SER A 5 10.67 26.84 -11.55
CA SER A 5 9.28 27.31 -11.53
C SER A 5 8.28 26.17 -11.83
N LYS A 6 8.66 25.24 -12.69
CA LYS A 6 7.82 24.08 -13.05
C LYS A 6 7.77 23.04 -11.91
N GLN A 7 8.89 22.78 -11.22
CA GLN A 7 8.94 21.91 -10.05
C GLN A 7 8.15 22.47 -8.88
N LYS A 8 8.24 23.77 -8.62
CA LYS A 8 7.49 24.44 -7.54
C LYS A 8 5.97 24.39 -7.77
N SER A 9 5.53 24.62 -9.00
CA SER A 9 4.11 24.50 -9.37
C SER A 9 3.60 23.08 -9.15
N ASN A 10 4.38 22.06 -9.51
CA ASN A 10 4.02 20.67 -9.32
C ASN A 10 3.94 20.28 -7.83
N LEU A 11 4.86 20.74 -6.98
CA LEU A 11 4.86 20.41 -5.55
C LEU A 11 3.64 20.98 -4.83
N LEU A 12 3.28 22.24 -5.08
CA LEU A 12 2.09 22.87 -4.49
C LEU A 12 0.79 22.20 -4.95
N GLU A 13 0.70 21.84 -6.23
CA GLU A 13 -0.44 21.14 -6.80
C GLU A 13 -0.64 19.77 -6.14
N GLN A 14 0.40 18.96 -6.10
CA GLN A 14 0.39 17.65 -5.45
C GLN A 14 0.04 17.74 -3.97
N PHE A 15 0.58 18.75 -3.27
CA PHE A 15 0.25 19.00 -1.87
C PHE A 15 -1.24 19.27 -1.69
N ASN A 16 -1.81 20.21 -2.45
CA ASN A 16 -3.21 20.57 -2.33
C ASN A 16 -4.16 19.42 -2.68
N GLU A 17 -3.85 18.67 -3.73
CA GLU A 17 -4.61 17.48 -4.11
C GLU A 17 -4.59 16.42 -3.01
N THR A 18 -3.41 16.16 -2.41
CA THR A 18 -3.26 15.19 -1.33
C THR A 18 -4.08 15.60 -0.11
N ARG A 19 -3.99 16.87 0.34
CA ARG A 19 -4.77 17.37 1.48
C ARG A 19 -6.28 17.31 1.22
N THR A 20 -6.71 17.67 0.01
CA THR A 20 -8.12 17.60 -0.39
C THR A 20 -8.63 16.17 -0.39
N ARG A 21 -7.83 15.22 -0.90
CA ARG A 21 -8.17 13.80 -0.90
C ARG A 21 -8.30 13.25 0.51
N THR A 22 -7.39 13.57 1.42
CA THR A 22 -7.50 13.15 2.84
C THR A 22 -8.83 13.58 3.44
N LEU A 23 -9.26 14.83 3.23
CA LEU A 23 -10.56 15.31 3.72
C LEU A 23 -11.73 14.57 3.05
N SER A 24 -11.64 14.28 1.75
CA SER A 24 -12.72 13.59 1.03
C SER A 24 -12.96 12.16 1.55
N LEU A 25 -11.93 11.49 2.05
CA LEU A 25 -12.05 10.14 2.64
C LEU A 25 -12.85 10.13 3.94
N VAL A 26 -12.87 11.24 4.67
CA VAL A 26 -13.51 11.32 6.00
C VAL A 26 -14.77 12.18 6.01
N GLN A 27 -15.11 12.85 4.92
CA GLN A 27 -16.18 13.84 4.87
C GLN A 27 -17.58 13.27 5.20
N THR A 28 -17.77 11.98 4.96
CA THR A 28 -19.07 11.31 5.19
C THR A 28 -19.13 10.57 6.54
N LEU A 29 -18.08 10.67 7.35
CA LEU A 29 -18.04 10.05 8.67
C LEU A 29 -18.81 10.89 9.68
N GLU A 30 -19.51 10.22 10.58
CA GLU A 30 -20.08 10.82 11.77
C GLU A 30 -19.01 11.05 12.85
N LYS A 31 -19.22 11.98 13.78
CA LYS A 31 -18.22 12.30 14.81
C LYS A 31 -17.75 11.07 15.62
N ASP A 32 -18.64 10.15 15.88
CA ASP A 32 -18.33 8.96 16.67
C ASP A 32 -17.45 7.96 15.89
N ASP A 33 -17.53 7.94 14.55
CA ASP A 33 -16.66 7.10 13.71
C ASP A 33 -15.18 7.48 13.84
N PHE A 34 -14.88 8.76 14.14
CA PHE A 34 -13.51 9.26 14.22
C PHE A 34 -12.71 8.75 15.41
N ILE A 35 -13.36 8.24 16.45
CA ILE A 35 -12.70 7.90 17.73
C ILE A 35 -12.57 6.41 17.96
N VAL A 36 -13.24 5.57 17.16
CA VAL A 36 -13.31 4.14 17.39
C VAL A 36 -12.06 3.42 16.91
N GLN A 37 -11.57 2.52 17.75
CA GLN A 37 -10.50 1.57 17.44
C GLN A 37 -10.95 0.18 17.92
N THR A 38 -11.23 -0.73 17.00
CA THR A 38 -11.76 -2.07 17.28
C THR A 38 -10.68 -3.15 17.28
N ALA A 39 -9.48 -2.84 16.84
CA ALA A 39 -8.35 -3.76 16.77
C ALA A 39 -7.02 -3.04 17.02
N THR A 40 -6.02 -3.76 17.51
CA THR A 40 -4.68 -3.22 17.82
C THR A 40 -3.88 -2.84 16.58
N PHE A 41 -4.20 -3.42 15.44
CA PHE A 41 -3.53 -3.12 14.17
C PHE A 41 -4.03 -1.85 13.47
N MET A 42 -5.23 -1.35 13.82
CA MET A 42 -5.81 -0.14 13.23
C MET A 42 -5.56 1.11 14.08
N SER A 43 -5.89 2.27 13.50
CA SER A 43 -5.92 3.57 14.21
C SER A 43 -7.24 4.29 13.95
N PRO A 44 -7.74 5.09 14.90
CA PRO A 44 -8.95 5.88 14.66
C PRO A 44 -8.73 6.91 13.56
N PRO A 45 -9.75 7.24 12.73
CA PRO A 45 -9.65 8.25 11.68
C PRO A 45 -9.09 9.60 12.14
N LYS A 46 -9.48 10.07 13.35
CA LYS A 46 -8.93 11.33 13.90
C LYS A 46 -7.41 11.30 14.08
N TRP A 47 -6.86 10.12 14.41
CA TRP A 47 -5.42 9.98 14.60
C TRP A 47 -4.68 10.12 13.26
N HIS A 48 -5.21 9.54 12.17
CA HIS A 48 -4.61 9.70 10.84
C HIS A 48 -4.52 11.16 10.41
N LEU A 49 -5.64 11.92 10.54
CA LEU A 49 -5.66 13.35 10.20
C LEU A 49 -4.66 14.15 11.01
N GLY A 50 -4.60 13.88 12.30
CA GLY A 50 -3.66 14.54 13.21
C GLY A 50 -2.22 14.20 12.89
N HIS A 51 -1.91 12.90 12.71
CA HIS A 51 -0.56 12.41 12.48
C HIS A 51 0.07 12.93 11.18
N VAL A 52 -0.67 12.95 10.07
CA VAL A 52 -0.15 13.52 8.81
C VAL A 52 0.08 15.03 8.93
N SER A 53 -0.74 15.74 9.70
CA SER A 53 -0.54 17.16 9.98
C SER A 53 0.67 17.38 10.89
N TRP A 54 0.88 16.54 11.90
CA TRP A 54 2.02 16.59 12.78
C TRP A 54 3.34 16.34 12.01
N LEU A 55 3.41 15.34 11.14
CA LEU A 55 4.63 15.11 10.36
C LEU A 55 4.92 16.28 9.41
N LEU A 56 3.90 16.87 8.80
CA LEU A 56 4.05 18.07 7.99
C LEU A 56 4.56 19.25 8.84
N GLU A 57 4.12 19.38 10.08
CA GLU A 57 4.62 20.39 11.02
C GLU A 57 6.10 20.14 11.37
N VAL A 58 6.51 18.88 11.58
CA VAL A 58 7.92 18.49 11.74
C VAL A 58 8.74 18.87 10.51
N VAL A 59 8.24 18.68 9.30
CA VAL A 59 8.93 19.12 8.07
C VAL A 59 9.09 20.65 8.05
N MET A 60 8.02 21.39 8.34
CA MET A 60 8.08 22.86 8.40
C MET A 60 9.06 23.36 9.46
N SER A 61 9.16 22.72 10.61
CA SER A 61 10.10 23.09 11.66
C SER A 61 11.58 22.93 11.26
N LYS A 62 11.87 22.08 10.27
CA LYS A 62 13.21 21.93 9.69
C LYS A 62 13.51 22.97 8.60
N THR A 63 12.52 23.72 8.15
CA THR A 63 12.62 24.67 7.05
C THR A 63 12.49 26.13 7.47
N VAL A 64 11.75 26.40 8.56
CA VAL A 64 11.49 27.74 9.08
C VAL A 64 12.27 27.96 10.38
N SER A 65 13.09 29.00 10.43
CA SER A 65 13.81 29.37 11.63
C SER A 65 12.86 29.76 12.77
N ASN A 66 13.15 29.26 13.98
CA ASN A 66 12.33 29.52 15.17
C ASN A 66 10.86 29.10 15.01
N TYR A 67 10.63 27.97 14.36
CA TYR A 67 9.29 27.41 14.22
C TYR A 67 8.70 27.04 15.57
N GLU A 68 7.50 27.51 15.85
CA GLU A 68 6.75 27.15 17.05
C GLU A 68 5.69 26.09 16.69
N PHE A 69 5.79 24.94 17.35
CA PHE A 69 4.81 23.86 17.23
C PHE A 69 3.46 24.30 17.79
N TYR A 70 2.39 23.81 17.18
CA TYR A 70 1.03 24.13 17.59
C TYR A 70 0.74 23.76 19.04
N SER A 71 1.14 22.57 19.47
CA SER A 71 0.90 22.06 20.82
C SER A 71 1.84 20.90 21.15
N GLN A 72 2.43 20.96 22.35
CA GLN A 72 3.23 19.85 22.89
C GLN A 72 2.38 18.59 23.10
N GLU A 73 1.16 18.73 23.63
CA GLU A 73 0.22 17.62 23.84
C GLU A 73 -0.14 16.92 22.51
N PHE A 74 -0.34 17.70 21.43
CA PHE A 74 -0.58 17.13 20.12
C PHE A 74 0.63 16.36 19.61
N SER A 75 1.84 16.90 19.79
CA SER A 75 3.06 16.22 19.37
C SER A 75 3.24 14.87 20.08
N GLU A 76 2.95 14.80 21.37
CA GLU A 76 3.02 13.55 22.15
C GLU A 76 1.99 12.51 21.68
N TYR A 77 0.73 12.90 21.50
CA TYR A 77 -0.33 11.99 21.05
C TYR A 77 -0.19 11.54 19.59
N LEU A 78 0.30 12.42 18.72
CA LEU A 78 0.34 12.18 17.27
C LEU A 78 1.67 11.59 16.81
N ASN A 79 2.69 11.56 17.66
CA ASN A 79 3.94 10.87 17.38
C ASN A 79 3.73 9.35 17.38
N SER A 80 4.10 8.68 16.28
CA SER A 80 3.95 7.23 16.17
C SER A 80 5.16 6.44 16.65
N TYR A 81 6.38 6.98 16.42
CA TYR A 81 7.62 6.24 16.67
C TYR A 81 8.92 7.07 16.61
N TYR A 82 8.83 8.38 16.49
CA TYR A 82 10.01 9.24 16.38
C TYR A 82 10.50 9.64 17.77
N HIS A 83 11.46 8.90 18.32
CA HIS A 83 12.00 9.16 19.67
C HIS A 83 12.67 10.52 19.81
N GLN A 84 13.15 11.11 18.70
CA GLN A 84 13.69 12.49 18.70
C GLN A 84 12.66 13.57 19.09
N PHE A 85 11.35 13.26 19.05
CA PHE A 85 10.25 14.17 19.40
C PHE A 85 9.51 13.76 20.70
N GLY A 86 10.11 12.88 21.50
CA GLY A 86 9.54 12.37 22.74
C GLY A 86 9.10 10.91 22.66
N GLU A 87 8.50 10.41 23.74
CA GLU A 87 7.99 9.05 23.79
C GLU A 87 6.78 8.89 22.85
N PRO A 88 6.81 7.93 21.92
CA PRO A 88 5.69 7.69 21.00
C PRO A 88 4.45 7.19 21.73
N HIS A 89 3.28 7.58 21.26
CA HIS A 89 2.02 7.06 21.77
C HIS A 89 1.75 5.64 21.25
N ASP A 90 1.45 4.71 22.16
CA ASP A 90 1.20 3.31 21.84
C ASP A 90 0.06 3.14 20.79
N LYS A 91 0.32 2.38 19.74
CA LYS A 91 -0.63 2.18 18.63
C LYS A 91 -1.96 1.60 19.10
N ASP A 92 -1.92 0.61 19.99
CA ASP A 92 -3.10 -0.10 20.51
C ASP A 92 -3.96 0.75 21.47
N LYS A 93 -3.44 1.90 21.93
CA LYS A 93 -4.12 2.83 22.84
C LYS A 93 -4.66 4.09 22.18
N ARG A 94 -4.49 4.28 20.87
CA ARG A 94 -4.89 5.50 20.16
C ARG A 94 -6.37 5.81 20.29
N GLY A 95 -7.23 4.79 20.33
CA GLY A 95 -8.67 4.92 20.53
C GLY A 95 -9.09 5.24 21.97
N LEU A 96 -8.21 5.13 22.95
CA LEU A 96 -8.50 5.45 24.35
C LEU A 96 -8.38 6.96 24.66
N ALA A 97 -7.70 7.71 23.78
CA ALA A 97 -7.50 9.14 23.98
C ALA A 97 -8.74 9.94 23.55
N THR A 98 -9.37 10.63 24.49
CA THR A 98 -10.51 11.53 24.20
C THR A 98 -10.06 12.92 23.77
N ARG A 99 -8.79 13.28 24.02
CA ARG A 99 -8.15 14.53 23.59
C ARG A 99 -6.93 14.22 22.73
N PRO A 100 -6.66 15.08 21.71
CA PRO A 100 -7.51 16.18 21.23
C PRO A 100 -8.88 15.70 20.72
N THR A 101 -9.90 16.59 20.75
CA THR A 101 -11.23 16.29 20.18
C THR A 101 -11.16 16.24 18.65
N VAL A 102 -12.21 15.69 18.03
CA VAL A 102 -12.32 15.65 16.55
C VAL A 102 -12.28 17.07 15.95
N ASP A 103 -13.01 18.01 16.54
CA ASP A 103 -13.03 19.40 16.07
C ASP A 103 -11.64 20.06 16.18
N GLN A 104 -10.90 19.82 17.27
CA GLN A 104 -9.53 20.32 17.43
C GLN A 104 -8.56 19.70 16.39
N ILE A 105 -8.74 18.43 16.01
CA ILE A 105 -7.93 17.81 14.97
C ILE A 105 -8.23 18.42 13.60
N PHE A 106 -9.50 18.72 13.27
CA PHE A 106 -9.83 19.43 12.03
C PHE A 106 -9.27 20.85 12.00
N GLU A 107 -9.37 21.58 13.11
CA GLU A 107 -8.77 22.92 13.24
C GLU A 107 -7.26 22.86 13.01
N TYR A 108 -6.59 21.93 13.66
CA TYR A 108 -5.15 21.67 13.50
C TYR A 108 -4.80 21.33 12.05
N PHE A 109 -5.54 20.40 11.41
CA PHE A 109 -5.34 20.01 10.02
C PHE A 109 -5.42 21.21 9.07
N HIS A 110 -6.45 22.05 9.21
CA HIS A 110 -6.63 23.23 8.35
C HIS A 110 -5.54 24.28 8.60
N MET A 111 -5.18 24.53 9.85
CA MET A 111 -4.16 25.50 10.17
C MET A 111 -2.80 25.09 9.62
N ILE A 112 -2.39 23.81 9.79
CA ILE A 112 -1.12 23.30 9.26
C ILE A 112 -1.14 23.31 7.74
N THR A 113 -2.26 22.97 7.11
CA THR A 113 -2.43 23.07 5.65
C THR A 113 -2.18 24.50 5.16
N ASN A 114 -2.80 25.51 5.80
CA ASN A 114 -2.63 26.90 5.44
C ASN A 114 -1.18 27.40 5.61
N LYS A 115 -0.51 27.03 6.73
CA LYS A 115 0.91 27.34 6.95
C LYS A 115 1.80 26.76 5.84
N ALA A 116 1.63 25.47 5.52
CA ALA A 116 2.40 24.81 4.49
C ALA A 116 2.13 25.39 3.10
N THR A 117 0.87 25.66 2.75
CA THR A 117 0.51 26.33 1.49
C THR A 117 1.21 27.68 1.35
N ASN A 118 1.24 28.48 2.42
CA ASN A 118 1.90 29.78 2.42
C ASN A 118 3.42 29.65 2.17
N ILE A 119 4.09 28.68 2.80
CA ILE A 119 5.51 28.39 2.57
C ILE A 119 5.73 27.98 1.12
N LEU A 120 4.95 27.02 0.61
CA LEU A 120 5.10 26.53 -0.76
C LEU A 120 4.83 27.59 -1.82
N GLN A 121 3.95 28.56 -1.56
CA GLN A 121 3.66 29.67 -2.47
C GLN A 121 4.74 30.76 -2.46
N ASN A 122 5.20 31.17 -1.30
CA ASN A 122 5.93 32.41 -1.12
C ASN A 122 7.44 32.23 -0.93
N GLU A 123 7.91 31.05 -0.53
CA GLU A 123 9.33 30.84 -0.26
C GLU A 123 10.05 30.15 -1.41
N LEU A 124 11.34 30.48 -1.59
CA LEU A 124 12.24 29.74 -2.45
C LEU A 124 12.83 28.59 -1.64
N LEU A 125 12.35 27.39 -1.92
CA LEU A 125 12.79 26.18 -1.25
C LEU A 125 14.02 25.59 -1.96
N ASP A 126 15.04 25.24 -1.19
CA ASP A 126 16.16 24.45 -1.71
C ASP A 126 15.71 23.02 -2.02
N GLU A 127 16.53 22.28 -2.75
CA GLU A 127 16.22 20.91 -3.17
C GLU A 127 15.96 19.99 -1.98
N LYS A 128 16.73 20.10 -0.91
CA LYS A 128 16.57 19.29 0.31
C LYS A 128 15.22 19.53 0.95
N THR A 129 14.80 20.77 1.07
CA THR A 129 13.48 21.16 1.61
C THR A 129 12.35 20.64 0.72
N GLN A 130 12.47 20.76 -0.60
CA GLN A 130 11.50 20.20 -1.53
C GLN A 130 11.35 18.68 -1.35
N GLN A 131 12.45 17.95 -1.18
CA GLN A 131 12.42 16.50 -0.92
C GLN A 131 11.72 16.15 0.40
N LEU A 132 11.87 16.97 1.45
CA LEU A 132 11.13 16.76 2.70
C LEU A 132 9.61 16.96 2.52
N PHE A 133 9.18 17.96 1.73
CA PHE A 133 7.76 18.12 1.41
C PHE A 133 7.24 16.98 0.54
N PHE A 134 7.99 16.50 -0.46
CA PHE A 134 7.60 15.31 -1.23
C PHE A 134 7.48 14.07 -0.33
N MET A 135 8.39 13.90 0.63
CA MET A 135 8.30 12.83 1.62
C MET A 135 7.03 12.96 2.45
N ALA A 136 6.68 14.17 2.94
CA ALA A 136 5.46 14.39 3.71
C ALA A 136 4.19 14.10 2.90
N ILE A 137 4.13 14.51 1.62
CA ILE A 137 3.03 14.20 0.69
C ILE A 137 2.88 12.68 0.53
N ASN A 138 3.97 11.97 0.25
CA ASN A 138 3.94 10.53 0.09
C ASN A 138 3.61 9.79 1.39
N HIS A 139 4.06 10.29 2.54
CA HIS A 139 3.64 9.78 3.85
C HIS A 139 2.14 9.97 4.09
N GLU A 140 1.58 11.12 3.72
CA GLU A 140 0.13 11.33 3.81
C GLU A 140 -0.63 10.37 2.88
N CYS A 141 -0.11 10.09 1.69
CA CYS A 141 -0.66 9.07 0.80
C CYS A 141 -0.63 7.67 1.41
N GLN A 142 0.43 7.30 2.12
CA GLN A 142 0.45 6.04 2.88
C GLN A 142 -0.64 6.02 3.96
N HIS A 143 -0.84 7.13 4.65
CA HIS A 143 -1.90 7.26 5.66
C HIS A 143 -3.31 7.31 5.08
N GLN A 144 -3.50 7.80 3.85
CA GLN A 144 -4.77 7.67 3.13
C GLN A 144 -5.10 6.19 2.89
N GLU A 145 -4.13 5.41 2.43
CA GLU A 145 -4.31 3.97 2.24
C GLU A 145 -4.57 3.23 3.55
N LEU A 146 -3.78 3.49 4.60
CA LEU A 146 -4.00 2.92 5.94
C LEU A 146 -5.39 3.29 6.48
N LEU A 147 -5.84 4.52 6.28
CA LEU A 147 -7.18 4.97 6.66
C LEU A 147 -8.25 4.18 5.91
N VAL A 148 -8.07 3.89 4.61
CA VAL A 148 -9.02 3.08 3.84
C VAL A 148 -9.07 1.65 4.36
N TYR A 149 -7.93 1.03 4.74
CA TYR A 149 -7.93 -0.28 5.42
C TYR A 149 -8.72 -0.23 6.74
N ASP A 150 -8.48 0.80 7.54
CA ASP A 150 -9.14 0.97 8.84
C ASP A 150 -10.65 1.23 8.67
N LEU A 151 -11.05 2.02 7.69
CA LEU A 151 -12.47 2.23 7.34
C LEU A 151 -13.14 0.94 6.86
N GLN A 152 -12.45 0.10 6.08
CA GLN A 152 -12.94 -1.22 5.70
C GLN A 152 -13.19 -2.08 6.94
N HIS A 153 -12.26 -2.12 7.87
CA HIS A 153 -12.39 -2.91 9.09
C HIS A 153 -13.48 -2.39 10.02
N LEU A 154 -13.60 -1.08 10.15
CA LEU A 154 -14.50 -0.41 11.08
C LEU A 154 -15.94 -0.34 10.57
N LEU A 155 -16.13 0.07 9.33
CA LEU A 155 -17.43 0.44 8.76
C LEU A 155 -17.89 -0.48 7.63
N ALA A 156 -16.95 -1.07 6.86
CA ALA A 156 -17.28 -1.91 5.71
C ALA A 156 -18.44 -1.34 4.86
N ASP A 157 -19.59 -2.02 4.85
CA ASP A 157 -20.77 -1.63 4.08
C ASP A 157 -21.49 -0.35 4.57
N ARG A 158 -21.10 0.20 5.71
CA ARG A 158 -21.66 1.47 6.24
C ARG A 158 -20.93 2.69 5.72
N TYR A 159 -19.67 2.56 5.29
CA TYR A 159 -18.92 3.66 4.70
C TYR A 159 -19.56 4.12 3.39
N ARG A 160 -19.73 5.44 3.23
CA ARG A 160 -20.33 6.05 2.07
C ARG A 160 -19.36 7.04 1.43
N PRO A 161 -18.49 6.58 0.51
CA PRO A 161 -17.56 7.48 -0.16
C PRO A 161 -18.31 8.54 -0.99
N LEU A 162 -17.73 9.72 -1.10
CA LEU A 162 -18.33 10.82 -1.89
C LEU A 162 -18.48 10.46 -3.37
N VAL A 163 -17.52 9.74 -3.90
CA VAL A 163 -17.50 9.29 -5.30
C VAL A 163 -17.38 7.78 -5.31
N ARG A 164 -18.19 7.15 -6.12
CA ARG A 164 -18.12 5.71 -6.40
C ARG A 164 -18.37 5.46 -7.89
N ASN A 165 -17.40 4.85 -8.54
CA ASN A 165 -17.50 4.46 -9.94
C ASN A 165 -17.94 3.00 -10.06
N SER A 166 -18.43 2.63 -11.23
CA SER A 166 -18.74 1.24 -11.55
C SER A 166 -17.48 0.47 -11.90
N LEU A 167 -17.43 -0.80 -11.50
CA LEU A 167 -16.35 -1.70 -11.86
C LEU A 167 -16.25 -1.83 -13.39
N PRO A 168 -15.06 -1.82 -13.98
CA PRO A 168 -14.87 -2.05 -15.41
C PRO A 168 -15.26 -3.48 -15.79
N ALA A 169 -15.76 -3.65 -17.01
CA ALA A 169 -16.07 -4.97 -17.53
C ALA A 169 -14.77 -5.76 -17.75
N PRO A 170 -14.65 -7.00 -17.23
CA PRO A 170 -13.46 -7.82 -17.43
C PRO A 170 -13.38 -8.31 -18.89
N SER A 171 -12.16 -8.46 -19.38
CA SER A 171 -11.93 -9.32 -20.54
C SER A 171 -11.88 -10.77 -20.06
N GLN A 172 -12.58 -11.68 -20.75
CA GLN A 172 -12.50 -13.11 -20.43
C GLN A 172 -11.06 -13.61 -20.70
N GLN A 173 -10.26 -13.72 -19.66
CA GLN A 173 -8.89 -14.24 -19.72
C GLN A 173 -8.69 -15.26 -18.60
N GLU A 174 -7.95 -16.32 -18.92
CA GLU A 174 -7.50 -17.29 -17.93
C GLU A 174 -6.05 -16.99 -17.56
N SER A 175 -5.71 -17.23 -16.29
CA SER A 175 -4.33 -17.11 -15.84
C SER A 175 -3.45 -18.16 -16.53
N SER A 176 -2.32 -17.72 -17.04
CA SER A 176 -1.29 -18.57 -17.66
C SER A 176 0.04 -18.34 -16.96
N SER A 177 0.94 -19.32 -17.08
CA SER A 177 2.31 -19.20 -16.54
C SER A 177 3.22 -18.62 -17.63
N ILE A 178 3.86 -17.49 -17.34
CA ILE A 178 4.74 -16.77 -18.27
C ILE A 178 6.18 -17.08 -17.93
N LYS A 179 6.95 -17.55 -18.91
CA LYS A 179 8.40 -17.75 -18.77
C LYS A 179 9.12 -16.40 -18.83
N ILE A 180 9.96 -16.13 -17.85
CA ILE A 180 10.87 -14.99 -17.80
C ILE A 180 12.31 -15.51 -17.87
N ASN A 181 13.09 -15.04 -18.84
CA ASN A 181 14.49 -15.40 -18.93
C ASN A 181 15.28 -14.78 -17.76
N GLY A 182 16.18 -15.53 -17.20
CA GLY A 182 17.07 -15.09 -16.13
C GLY A 182 18.09 -14.05 -16.59
N GLY A 183 19.24 -14.05 -15.94
CA GLY A 183 20.34 -13.15 -16.22
C GLY A 183 20.41 -11.94 -15.28
N LEU A 184 21.26 -10.99 -15.63
CA LEU A 184 21.51 -9.81 -14.82
C LEU A 184 20.38 -8.80 -14.98
N TYR A 185 19.84 -8.32 -13.86
CA TYR A 185 18.78 -7.32 -13.81
C TYR A 185 19.20 -6.15 -12.90
N MET A 186 18.80 -4.93 -13.27
CA MET A 186 18.99 -3.73 -12.45
C MET A 186 17.73 -3.46 -11.66
N MET A 187 17.75 -3.81 -10.37
CA MET A 187 16.63 -3.65 -9.44
C MET A 187 16.72 -2.34 -8.68
N GLY A 188 15.58 -1.75 -8.34
CA GLY A 188 15.48 -0.49 -7.59
C GLY A 188 15.09 0.70 -8.47
N TYR A 189 14.97 1.88 -7.89
CA TYR A 189 14.54 3.09 -8.61
C TYR A 189 15.67 3.72 -9.42
N SER A 190 15.38 4.10 -10.66
CA SER A 190 16.33 4.77 -11.58
C SER A 190 15.74 6.04 -12.24
N GLY A 191 14.59 6.52 -11.76
CA GLY A 191 13.96 7.74 -12.27
C GLY A 191 14.50 9.02 -11.63
N ASP A 192 13.89 10.15 -11.99
CA ASP A 192 14.23 11.50 -11.54
C ASP A 192 13.19 12.14 -10.62
N GLN A 193 12.08 11.41 -10.34
CA GLN A 193 11.04 11.86 -9.44
C GLN A 193 11.33 11.40 -8.00
N PHE A 194 10.47 11.78 -7.06
CA PHE A 194 10.57 11.29 -5.69
C PHE A 194 10.49 9.77 -5.61
N CYS A 195 11.38 9.17 -4.80
CA CYS A 195 11.30 7.79 -4.33
C CYS A 195 11.71 7.72 -2.86
N TYR A 196 11.30 6.66 -2.18
CA TYR A 196 11.81 6.41 -0.84
C TYR A 196 13.24 5.86 -0.88
N ASP A 197 13.98 6.10 0.19
CA ASP A 197 15.35 5.58 0.37
C ASP A 197 15.44 4.06 0.29
N ILE A 198 14.39 3.33 0.70
CA ILE A 198 14.29 1.87 0.61
C ILE A 198 14.22 1.33 -0.83
N GLU A 199 13.99 2.18 -1.81
CA GLU A 199 14.02 1.83 -3.23
C GLU A 199 15.42 2.01 -3.85
N LEU A 200 16.38 2.51 -3.06
CA LEU A 200 17.74 2.88 -3.47
C LEU A 200 18.80 2.05 -2.75
N PRO A 201 20.00 1.95 -3.35
CA PRO A 201 20.32 2.34 -4.74
C PRO A 201 19.82 1.30 -5.75
N GLU A 202 19.69 1.71 -7.02
CA GLU A 202 19.59 0.74 -8.11
C GLU A 202 20.83 -0.16 -8.09
N HIS A 203 20.64 -1.46 -8.19
CA HIS A 203 21.71 -2.45 -8.02
C HIS A 203 21.52 -3.69 -8.88
N LYS A 204 22.59 -4.44 -9.10
CA LYS A 204 22.59 -5.65 -9.90
C LYS A 204 22.08 -6.83 -9.10
N VAL A 205 21.12 -7.57 -9.67
CA VAL A 205 20.64 -8.85 -9.17
C VAL A 205 20.74 -9.87 -10.30
N TYR A 206 21.27 -11.06 -10.00
CA TYR A 206 21.22 -12.18 -10.92
C TYR A 206 19.97 -13.03 -10.63
N LEU A 207 19.21 -13.35 -11.66
CA LEU A 207 18.04 -14.21 -11.59
C LEU A 207 18.25 -15.43 -12.49
N ASP A 208 17.82 -16.60 -12.04
CA ASP A 208 17.65 -17.79 -12.89
C ASP A 208 16.39 -17.65 -13.75
N ASP A 209 16.25 -18.50 -14.77
CA ASP A 209 15.00 -18.62 -15.51
C ASP A 209 13.87 -19.03 -14.55
N TYR A 210 12.72 -18.39 -14.65
CA TYR A 210 11.55 -18.69 -13.82
C TYR A 210 10.26 -18.51 -14.58
N LYS A 211 9.17 -19.03 -14.02
CA LYS A 211 7.82 -18.72 -14.48
C LYS A 211 7.09 -17.90 -13.43
N ILE A 212 6.20 -17.03 -13.88
CA ILE A 212 5.32 -16.24 -13.03
C ILE A 212 3.90 -16.26 -13.60
N ASP A 213 2.89 -16.29 -12.75
CA ASP A 213 1.51 -16.26 -13.18
C ASP A 213 1.14 -14.90 -13.81
N SER A 214 0.41 -14.92 -14.92
CA SER A 214 0.01 -13.72 -15.65
C SER A 214 -0.95 -12.82 -14.89
N PHE A 215 -1.68 -13.37 -13.90
CA PHE A 215 -2.61 -12.66 -13.02
C PHE A 215 -2.35 -13.00 -11.56
N PRO A 216 -2.81 -12.14 -10.61
CA PRO A 216 -2.91 -12.52 -9.21
C PRO A 216 -3.79 -13.76 -9.02
N VAL A 217 -3.59 -14.50 -7.93
CA VAL A 217 -4.46 -15.63 -7.56
C VAL A 217 -5.87 -15.12 -7.32
N THR A 218 -6.84 -15.76 -7.98
CA THR A 218 -8.24 -15.38 -7.87
C THR A 218 -8.95 -16.01 -6.67
N ASN A 219 -10.07 -15.44 -6.26
CA ASN A 219 -10.94 -16.01 -5.25
C ASN A 219 -11.38 -17.44 -5.59
N LYS A 220 -11.67 -17.73 -6.88
CA LYS A 220 -12.01 -19.09 -7.35
C LYS A 220 -10.90 -20.09 -7.08
N GLN A 221 -9.68 -19.71 -7.33
CA GLN A 221 -8.51 -20.57 -7.10
C GLN A 221 -8.29 -20.77 -5.59
N TYR A 222 -8.42 -19.69 -4.81
CA TYR A 222 -8.24 -19.75 -3.37
C TYR A 222 -9.34 -20.54 -2.65
N MET A 223 -10.59 -20.46 -3.13
CA MET A 223 -11.70 -21.30 -2.62
C MET A 223 -11.36 -22.79 -2.67
N LYS A 224 -10.71 -23.26 -3.76
CA LYS A 224 -10.28 -24.66 -3.88
C LYS A 224 -9.29 -25.04 -2.78
N PHE A 225 -8.30 -24.19 -2.50
CA PHE A 225 -7.36 -24.41 -1.40
C PHE A 225 -8.10 -24.56 -0.05
N VAL A 226 -9.05 -23.67 0.23
CA VAL A 226 -9.85 -23.73 1.45
C VAL A 226 -10.68 -25.02 1.50
N GLU A 227 -11.36 -25.38 0.41
CA GLU A 227 -12.24 -26.54 0.32
C GLU A 227 -11.49 -27.88 0.31
N ASP A 228 -10.26 -27.91 -0.17
CA ASP A 228 -9.35 -29.06 -0.11
C ASP A 228 -8.71 -29.23 1.30
N GLY A 229 -9.14 -28.44 2.30
CA GLY A 229 -8.63 -28.51 3.67
C GLY A 229 -7.28 -27.85 3.88
N GLY A 230 -6.93 -26.86 3.06
CA GLY A 230 -5.64 -26.18 3.13
C GLY A 230 -5.32 -25.55 4.49
N TYR A 231 -6.34 -25.12 5.25
CA TYR A 231 -6.18 -24.61 6.62
C TYR A 231 -6.12 -25.72 7.70
N ASP A 232 -6.33 -26.98 7.35
CA ASP A 232 -6.34 -28.11 8.29
C ASP A 232 -5.13 -29.02 8.13
N ASP A 233 -4.30 -28.83 7.07
CA ASP A 233 -3.12 -29.65 6.77
C ASP A 233 -1.83 -28.87 7.01
N PHE A 234 -1.14 -29.17 8.12
CA PHE A 234 0.08 -28.49 8.57
C PHE A 234 1.22 -28.54 7.54
N LYS A 235 1.25 -29.48 6.62
CA LYS A 235 2.36 -29.65 5.64
C LYS A 235 2.51 -28.46 4.71
N TYR A 236 1.49 -27.64 4.53
CA TYR A 236 1.54 -26.43 3.69
C TYR A 236 2.08 -25.20 4.43
N TRP A 237 2.03 -25.21 5.75
CA TRP A 237 2.27 -24.02 6.57
C TRP A 237 3.71 -23.93 7.06
N LEU A 238 4.21 -22.71 7.17
CA LEU A 238 5.36 -22.40 7.99
C LEU A 238 4.99 -22.56 9.47
N SER A 239 5.96 -22.92 10.34
CA SER A 239 5.70 -23.22 11.76
C SER A 239 4.90 -22.14 12.46
N ASP A 240 5.39 -20.89 12.42
CA ASP A 240 4.71 -19.76 13.08
C ASP A 240 3.33 -19.48 12.47
N GLY A 241 3.19 -19.69 11.16
CA GLY A 241 1.90 -19.58 10.46
C GLY A 241 0.90 -20.63 10.92
N TRP A 242 1.37 -21.89 11.11
CA TRP A 242 0.55 -22.96 11.64
C TRP A 242 0.06 -22.69 13.07
N ASP A 243 0.96 -22.20 13.92
CA ASP A 243 0.60 -21.83 15.28
C ASP A 243 -0.40 -20.66 15.30
N LYS A 244 -0.18 -19.66 14.42
CA LYS A 244 -1.06 -18.49 14.29
C LYS A 244 -2.49 -18.88 13.91
N ILE A 245 -2.67 -19.68 12.83
CA ILE A 245 -4.00 -20.07 12.37
C ILE A 245 -4.74 -20.92 13.40
N ARG A 246 -4.05 -21.72 14.20
CA ARG A 246 -4.64 -22.52 15.27
C ARG A 246 -5.06 -21.66 16.46
N ASN A 247 -4.17 -20.77 16.91
CA ASN A 247 -4.41 -19.93 18.07
C ASN A 247 -5.54 -18.92 17.84
N GLU A 248 -5.66 -18.40 16.61
CA GLU A 248 -6.67 -17.42 16.22
C GLU A 248 -7.84 -18.04 15.42
N ASN A 249 -7.82 -19.37 15.26
CA ASN A 249 -8.85 -20.13 14.55
C ASN A 249 -9.13 -19.60 13.13
N TRP A 250 -8.06 -19.29 12.37
CA TRP A 250 -8.22 -18.91 10.98
C TRP A 250 -8.60 -20.11 10.12
N LYS A 251 -9.58 -19.92 9.24
CA LYS A 251 -10.10 -20.97 8.34
C LYS A 251 -10.30 -20.45 6.92
N THR A 252 -10.18 -19.16 6.70
CA THR A 252 -10.45 -18.47 5.44
C THR A 252 -9.69 -17.14 5.40
N PRO A 253 -9.58 -16.49 4.25
CA PRO A 253 -9.20 -15.08 4.18
C PRO A 253 -10.01 -14.22 5.15
N MET A 254 -9.44 -13.14 5.65
CA MET A 254 -10.14 -12.24 6.55
C MET A 254 -11.42 -11.73 5.87
N TYR A 255 -12.49 -11.56 6.62
CA TYR A 255 -13.83 -11.14 6.17
C TYR A 255 -14.63 -12.16 5.35
N TRP A 256 -14.09 -13.35 5.01
CA TRP A 256 -14.90 -14.40 4.40
C TRP A 256 -15.66 -15.21 5.45
N LYS A 257 -16.90 -15.57 5.10
CA LYS A 257 -17.76 -16.45 5.91
C LYS A 257 -18.53 -17.38 4.98
N LYS A 258 -18.78 -18.62 5.40
CA LYS A 258 -19.66 -19.54 4.66
C LYS A 258 -21.06 -19.45 5.26
N ILE A 259 -22.03 -18.97 4.47
CA ILE A 259 -23.44 -18.82 4.86
C ILE A 259 -24.28 -19.60 3.87
N ASP A 260 -25.09 -20.54 4.34
CA ASP A 260 -25.94 -21.41 3.51
C ASP A 260 -25.19 -22.08 2.35
N GLY A 261 -23.96 -22.54 2.62
CA GLY A 261 -23.09 -23.18 1.64
C GLY A 261 -22.39 -22.24 0.66
N GLN A 262 -22.63 -20.92 0.72
CA GLN A 262 -22.05 -19.91 -0.17
C GLN A 262 -20.97 -19.12 0.57
N TRP A 263 -19.87 -18.81 -0.13
CA TRP A 263 -18.84 -17.90 0.37
C TRP A 263 -19.31 -16.45 0.25
N MET A 264 -19.35 -15.77 1.38
CA MET A 264 -19.74 -14.36 1.53
C MET A 264 -18.56 -13.56 2.04
N THR A 265 -18.49 -12.28 1.67
CA THR A 265 -17.57 -11.30 2.20
C THR A 265 -18.32 -10.04 2.61
N CYS A 266 -17.71 -9.23 3.48
CA CYS A 266 -18.20 -7.91 3.83
C CYS A 266 -17.09 -6.88 3.47
N ASP A 267 -17.38 -6.01 2.52
CA ASP A 267 -16.47 -4.99 2.04
C ASP A 267 -17.23 -3.68 1.75
N PHE A 268 -16.59 -2.70 1.12
CA PHE A 268 -17.22 -1.43 0.80
C PHE A 268 -18.43 -1.54 -0.16
N LEU A 269 -18.58 -2.66 -0.86
CA LEU A 269 -19.77 -2.95 -1.68
C LEU A 269 -20.91 -3.60 -0.88
N GLY A 270 -20.67 -3.89 0.39
CA GLY A 270 -21.65 -4.50 1.31
C GLY A 270 -21.41 -5.98 1.58
N ASN A 271 -22.39 -6.60 2.23
CA ASN A 271 -22.43 -8.04 2.43
C ASN A 271 -22.82 -8.72 1.11
N ARG A 272 -21.86 -9.36 0.45
CA ARG A 272 -22.04 -9.94 -0.87
C ARG A 272 -21.41 -11.32 -1.03
N LYS A 273 -21.80 -12.05 -2.05
CA LYS A 273 -21.09 -13.26 -2.45
C LYS A 273 -19.68 -12.90 -2.86
N VAL A 274 -18.71 -13.73 -2.46
CA VAL A 274 -17.33 -13.61 -2.95
C VAL A 274 -17.34 -13.79 -4.47
N ASN A 275 -16.88 -12.78 -5.18
CA ASN A 275 -16.78 -12.87 -6.65
C ASN A 275 -15.59 -13.76 -7.03
N PRO A 276 -15.81 -14.87 -7.74
CA PRO A 276 -14.77 -15.85 -8.06
C PRO A 276 -13.62 -15.29 -8.92
N ASN A 277 -13.87 -14.23 -9.68
CA ASN A 277 -12.92 -13.69 -10.67
C ASN A 277 -12.10 -12.50 -10.13
N GLU A 278 -12.40 -11.97 -8.94
CA GLU A 278 -11.57 -10.97 -8.30
C GLU A 278 -10.29 -11.62 -7.73
N PRO A 279 -9.17 -10.90 -7.64
CA PRO A 279 -8.02 -11.33 -6.85
C PRO A 279 -8.42 -11.67 -5.42
N VAL A 280 -7.84 -12.72 -4.83
CA VAL A 280 -7.99 -12.95 -3.40
C VAL A 280 -7.37 -11.78 -2.65
N CYS A 281 -8.11 -11.25 -1.68
CA CYS A 281 -7.71 -10.12 -0.86
C CYS A 281 -7.80 -10.47 0.62
N HIS A 282 -7.06 -9.73 1.45
CA HIS A 282 -7.04 -9.92 2.91
C HIS A 282 -6.45 -11.28 3.33
N VAL A 283 -5.35 -11.67 2.72
CA VAL A 283 -4.55 -12.83 3.06
C VAL A 283 -3.19 -12.42 3.62
N SER A 284 -2.72 -13.09 4.65
CA SER A 284 -1.39 -12.92 5.22
C SER A 284 -0.31 -13.55 4.33
N TYR A 285 0.97 -13.25 4.63
CA TYR A 285 2.09 -13.94 3.99
C TYR A 285 2.02 -15.47 4.20
N TYR A 286 1.66 -15.89 5.42
CA TYR A 286 1.54 -17.33 5.73
C TYR A 286 0.47 -18.01 4.88
N GLU A 287 -0.66 -17.37 4.66
CA GLU A 287 -1.75 -17.86 3.83
C GLU A 287 -1.35 -17.94 2.35
N ALA A 288 -0.63 -16.92 1.85
CA ALA A 288 -0.12 -16.89 0.48
C ALA A 288 0.94 -17.98 0.24
N ASP A 289 1.88 -18.17 1.16
CA ASP A 289 2.91 -19.23 1.09
C ASP A 289 2.28 -20.62 1.17
N ALA A 290 1.31 -20.82 2.06
CA ALA A 290 0.61 -22.10 2.20
C ALA A 290 -0.16 -22.47 0.93
N TYR A 291 -0.87 -21.51 0.33
CA TYR A 291 -1.52 -21.70 -0.97
C TYR A 291 -0.51 -22.09 -2.05
N CYS A 292 0.60 -21.38 -2.15
CA CYS A 292 1.63 -21.70 -3.14
C CYS A 292 2.15 -23.14 -2.98
N LYS A 293 2.43 -23.60 -1.76
CA LYS A 293 2.84 -24.99 -1.49
C LYS A 293 1.77 -26.01 -1.86
N TRP A 294 0.50 -25.73 -1.56
CA TRP A 294 -0.63 -26.56 -1.97
C TRP A 294 -0.71 -26.68 -3.49
N ALA A 295 -0.51 -25.56 -4.20
CA ALA A 295 -0.54 -25.50 -5.65
C ALA A 295 0.73 -26.06 -6.34
N GLY A 296 1.74 -26.52 -5.57
CA GLY A 296 3.03 -26.97 -6.10
C GLY A 296 3.88 -25.84 -6.70
N LYS A 297 3.67 -24.61 -6.22
CA LYS A 297 4.32 -23.37 -6.65
C LYS A 297 5.03 -22.69 -5.49
N ARG A 298 5.49 -21.46 -5.70
CA ARG A 298 6.09 -20.58 -4.70
C ARG A 298 5.67 -19.12 -4.89
N LEU A 299 5.91 -18.29 -3.91
CA LEU A 299 5.88 -16.84 -4.11
C LEU A 299 7.07 -16.38 -4.96
N PRO A 300 6.93 -15.36 -5.80
CA PRO A 300 8.07 -14.72 -6.45
C PRO A 300 8.95 -14.03 -5.40
N THR A 301 10.23 -13.91 -5.69
CA THR A 301 11.08 -12.94 -5.00
C THR A 301 10.71 -11.53 -5.46
N GLU A 302 11.06 -10.52 -4.67
CA GLU A 302 10.85 -9.12 -5.02
C GLU A 302 11.51 -8.76 -6.37
N ALA A 303 12.71 -9.27 -6.63
CA ALA A 303 13.43 -9.03 -7.87
C ALA A 303 12.79 -9.70 -9.09
N GLU A 304 12.26 -10.91 -8.94
CA GLU A 304 11.47 -11.58 -9.99
C GLU A 304 10.21 -10.82 -10.30
N TRP A 305 9.50 -10.35 -9.25
CA TRP A 305 8.30 -9.55 -9.42
C TRP A 305 8.59 -8.25 -10.17
N GLU A 306 9.63 -7.50 -9.75
CA GLU A 306 9.99 -6.21 -10.39
C GLU A 306 10.43 -6.40 -11.84
N LYS A 307 11.22 -7.44 -12.13
CA LYS A 307 11.61 -7.75 -13.51
C LYS A 307 10.39 -8.09 -14.38
N ALA A 308 9.49 -8.94 -13.90
CA ALA A 308 8.26 -9.29 -14.62
C ALA A 308 7.36 -8.07 -14.89
N ALA A 309 7.34 -7.11 -13.95
CA ALA A 309 6.57 -5.87 -14.07
C ALA A 309 7.20 -4.86 -15.01
N CYS A 310 8.51 -4.58 -14.86
CA CYS A 310 9.10 -3.35 -15.39
C CYS A 310 10.20 -3.56 -16.44
N TRP A 311 10.54 -4.80 -16.79
CA TRP A 311 11.58 -5.03 -17.80
C TRP A 311 11.00 -5.18 -19.20
N ASP A 312 11.43 -4.32 -20.11
CA ASP A 312 11.15 -4.43 -21.56
C ASP A 312 12.27 -5.24 -22.24
N GLU A 313 12.05 -6.56 -22.35
CA GLU A 313 13.03 -7.49 -22.94
C GLU A 313 13.39 -7.13 -24.37
N LYS A 314 12.44 -6.63 -25.15
CA LYS A 314 12.66 -6.27 -26.56
C LYS A 314 13.61 -5.08 -26.71
N ASN A 315 13.45 -4.08 -25.85
CA ASN A 315 14.22 -2.84 -25.91
C ASN A 315 15.36 -2.80 -24.89
N GLN A 316 15.56 -3.87 -24.09
CA GLN A 316 16.59 -4.02 -23.07
C GLN A 316 16.65 -2.80 -22.13
N ARG A 317 15.50 -2.39 -21.64
CA ARG A 317 15.36 -1.24 -20.74
C ARG A 317 14.34 -1.49 -19.65
N LYS A 318 14.53 -0.82 -18.54
CA LYS A 318 13.57 -0.77 -17.44
C LYS A 318 12.58 0.36 -17.67
N THR A 319 11.32 0.13 -17.30
CA THR A 319 10.25 1.14 -17.27
C THR A 319 9.86 1.47 -15.83
N ILE A 320 9.24 2.61 -15.61
CA ILE A 320 8.75 3.04 -14.28
C ILE A 320 7.51 2.22 -13.88
N PHE A 321 6.65 1.93 -14.85
CA PHE A 321 5.43 1.16 -14.67
C PHE A 321 5.39 -0.04 -15.64
N PRO A 322 4.54 -1.03 -15.41
CA PRO A 322 4.42 -2.18 -16.30
C PRO A 322 4.12 -1.81 -17.76
N TRP A 323 3.30 -0.80 -17.99
CA TRP A 323 2.90 -0.30 -19.32
C TRP A 323 3.89 0.69 -19.95
N GLY A 324 4.90 1.13 -19.22
CA GLY A 324 5.88 2.11 -19.70
C GLY A 324 6.22 3.20 -18.69
N ASN A 325 6.40 4.43 -19.16
CA ASN A 325 6.79 5.56 -18.31
C ASN A 325 5.67 6.62 -18.16
N GLU A 326 4.51 6.38 -18.74
CA GLU A 326 3.36 7.28 -18.59
C GLU A 326 2.78 7.15 -17.18
N SER A 327 2.40 8.29 -16.60
CA SER A 327 1.78 8.32 -15.27
C SER A 327 0.55 7.43 -15.20
N PRO A 328 0.24 6.84 -14.03
CA PRO A 328 -0.95 6.03 -13.87
C PRO A 328 -2.22 6.80 -14.23
N ASP A 329 -3.11 6.11 -14.91
CA ASP A 329 -4.44 6.58 -15.31
C ASP A 329 -5.43 5.45 -15.00
N PRO A 330 -6.72 5.72 -14.72
CA PRO A 330 -7.75 4.71 -14.47
C PRO A 330 -7.94 3.65 -15.57
N ILE A 331 -7.37 3.85 -16.76
CA ILE A 331 -7.36 2.81 -17.81
C ILE A 331 -6.24 1.78 -17.63
N HIS A 332 -5.23 2.08 -16.82
CA HIS A 332 -4.06 1.22 -16.61
C HIS A 332 -4.19 0.34 -15.37
N ALA A 333 -4.75 0.86 -14.29
CA ALA A 333 -4.76 0.19 -13.00
C ALA A 333 -5.92 0.65 -12.10
N ASN A 334 -6.33 -0.23 -11.18
CA ASN A 334 -7.25 0.10 -10.11
C ASN A 334 -6.47 0.67 -8.92
N LEU A 335 -6.46 1.98 -8.81
CA LEU A 335 -5.86 2.75 -7.72
C LEU A 335 -6.92 3.60 -7.03
N LEU A 336 -6.58 4.33 -5.97
CA LEU A 336 -7.56 5.08 -5.17
C LEU A 336 -8.39 6.05 -6.02
N GLU A 337 -7.79 6.71 -7.01
CA GLU A 337 -8.47 7.65 -7.90
C GLU A 337 -9.43 6.97 -8.90
N SER A 338 -9.43 5.66 -8.99
CA SER A 338 -10.46 4.91 -9.72
C SER A 338 -11.81 4.94 -9.00
N TYR A 339 -11.82 5.18 -7.69
CA TYR A 339 -13.01 5.24 -6.83
C TYR A 339 -13.92 4.01 -6.93
N LEU A 340 -13.35 2.83 -7.16
CA LEU A 340 -14.09 1.56 -7.25
C LEU A 340 -14.40 0.97 -5.88
N TRP A 341 -13.54 1.22 -4.90
CA TRP A 341 -13.65 0.77 -3.51
C TRP A 341 -13.68 -0.75 -3.35
N ASN A 342 -13.12 -1.46 -4.31
CA ASN A 342 -13.00 -2.91 -4.31
C ASN A 342 -11.99 -3.37 -5.36
N CYS A 343 -11.56 -4.63 -5.27
CA CYS A 343 -10.83 -5.26 -6.36
C CYS A 343 -11.70 -5.37 -7.62
N SER A 344 -11.09 -5.23 -8.77
CA SER A 344 -11.69 -5.52 -10.07
C SER A 344 -11.43 -6.97 -10.46
N GLU A 345 -12.27 -7.52 -11.35
CA GLU A 345 -12.03 -8.86 -11.89
C GLU A 345 -10.73 -8.90 -12.69
N ILE A 346 -10.08 -10.07 -12.74
CA ILE A 346 -8.89 -10.24 -13.58
C ILE A 346 -9.19 -9.92 -15.04
N GLY A 347 -8.24 -9.23 -15.71
CA GLY A 347 -8.40 -8.81 -17.10
C GLY A 347 -9.15 -7.49 -17.30
N ALA A 348 -9.55 -6.79 -16.22
CA ALA A 348 -10.22 -5.49 -16.31
C ALA A 348 -9.32 -4.37 -16.90
N TYR A 349 -8.00 -4.51 -16.81
CA TYR A 349 -7.02 -3.50 -17.22
C TYR A 349 -6.07 -4.00 -18.32
N PRO A 350 -6.53 -4.18 -19.57
CA PRO A 350 -5.69 -4.70 -20.65
C PRO A 350 -4.53 -3.76 -21.03
N ASN A 351 -4.70 -2.45 -20.78
CA ASN A 351 -3.66 -1.43 -21.05
C ASN A 351 -2.58 -1.36 -19.96
N GLY A 352 -2.83 -1.95 -18.79
CA GLY A 352 -1.91 -1.98 -17.66
C GLY A 352 -0.95 -3.17 -17.63
N LYS A 353 -0.95 -4.01 -18.67
CA LYS A 353 -0.08 -5.20 -18.72
C LYS A 353 1.38 -4.85 -18.92
N SER A 354 2.28 -5.65 -18.33
CA SER A 354 3.72 -5.54 -18.51
C SER A 354 4.18 -5.99 -19.90
N HIS A 355 5.42 -5.66 -20.25
CA HIS A 355 6.03 -6.09 -21.52
C HIS A 355 6.11 -7.61 -21.67
N TYR A 356 6.17 -8.35 -20.56
CA TYR A 356 6.07 -9.83 -20.56
C TYR A 356 4.64 -10.34 -20.69
N GLY A 357 3.64 -9.48 -20.51
CA GLY A 357 2.23 -9.85 -20.53
C GLY A 357 1.63 -10.19 -19.16
N CYS A 358 2.29 -9.83 -18.08
CA CYS A 358 1.70 -9.89 -16.73
C CYS A 358 0.70 -8.76 -16.57
N HIS A 359 -0.51 -9.08 -16.12
CA HIS A 359 -1.60 -8.13 -15.90
C HIS A 359 -1.72 -7.75 -14.43
N GLN A 360 -2.31 -6.58 -14.18
CA GLN A 360 -2.65 -6.10 -12.83
C GLN A 360 -1.47 -6.22 -11.85
N MET A 361 -0.23 -5.92 -12.37
CA MET A 361 0.96 -5.81 -11.55
C MET A 361 0.93 -4.55 -10.68
N ILE A 362 0.11 -3.57 -11.03
CA ILE A 362 -0.15 -2.35 -10.28
C ILE A 362 -1.64 -2.28 -9.98
N GLY A 363 -1.98 -1.93 -8.72
CA GLY A 363 -3.36 -1.77 -8.26
C GLY A 363 -4.03 -3.08 -7.83
N ASP A 364 -5.30 -3.02 -7.53
CA ASP A 364 -6.14 -4.07 -6.96
C ASP A 364 -5.66 -4.57 -5.59
N VAL A 365 -4.60 -5.35 -5.52
CA VAL A 365 -4.03 -5.88 -4.26
C VAL A 365 -2.52 -5.73 -4.21
N TRP A 366 -1.99 -5.39 -3.07
CA TRP A 366 -0.57 -5.55 -2.75
C TRP A 366 -0.18 -7.02 -2.84
N GLU A 367 0.88 -7.34 -3.57
CA GLU A 367 1.30 -8.71 -3.77
C GLU A 367 2.46 -9.10 -2.86
N TRP A 368 2.24 -10.11 -2.01
CA TRP A 368 3.28 -10.70 -1.19
C TRP A 368 4.41 -11.30 -2.03
N THR A 369 5.64 -10.99 -1.63
CA THR A 369 6.85 -11.63 -2.17
C THR A 369 7.54 -12.46 -1.10
N SER A 370 8.38 -13.42 -1.51
CA SER A 370 9.16 -14.23 -0.57
C SER A 370 10.32 -13.47 0.10
N THR A 371 10.61 -12.25 -0.34
CA THR A 371 11.78 -11.46 0.10
C THR A 371 11.55 -10.82 1.46
N GLU A 372 12.52 -10.95 2.37
CA GLU A 372 12.57 -10.23 3.63
C GLU A 372 12.75 -8.72 3.39
N PHE A 373 12.05 -7.91 4.17
CA PHE A 373 12.24 -6.46 4.10
C PHE A 373 13.56 -6.07 4.75
N SER A 374 14.48 -5.60 3.92
CA SER A 374 15.79 -5.09 4.32
C SER A 374 16.27 -4.02 3.36
N GLY A 375 17.30 -3.27 3.74
CA GLY A 375 17.97 -2.33 2.83
C GLY A 375 18.63 -3.04 1.65
N TYR A 376 18.57 -2.42 0.48
CA TYR A 376 19.33 -2.90 -0.69
C TYR A 376 20.83 -2.85 -0.45
N PRO A 377 21.66 -3.59 -1.21
CA PRO A 377 23.11 -3.49 -1.13
C PRO A 377 23.58 -2.03 -1.22
N LYS A 378 24.36 -1.55 -0.23
CA LYS A 378 24.81 -0.15 -0.08
C LYS A 378 23.68 0.85 0.26
N PHE A 379 22.57 0.38 0.81
CA PHE A 379 21.52 1.25 1.34
C PHE A 379 22.11 2.35 2.24
N LYS A 380 21.53 3.54 2.15
CA LYS A 380 21.80 4.66 3.05
C LYS A 380 20.48 5.26 3.48
N THR A 381 20.30 5.42 4.78
CA THR A 381 19.13 6.07 5.34
C THR A 381 19.01 7.52 4.82
N GLY A 382 17.94 7.81 4.13
CA GLY A 382 17.59 9.15 3.65
C GLY A 382 16.64 9.87 4.60
N PHE A 383 15.79 9.12 5.27
CA PHE A 383 14.77 9.62 6.21
C PHE A 383 14.93 8.89 7.55
N SER A 384 15.66 9.53 8.47
CA SER A 384 15.96 8.97 9.79
C SER A 384 14.70 8.58 10.56
N GLU A 385 14.73 7.43 11.24
CA GLU A 385 13.62 6.85 12.00
C GLU A 385 12.34 6.62 11.17
N TYR A 386 12.44 6.47 9.85
CA TYR A 386 11.28 6.26 8.99
C TYR A 386 11.13 4.79 8.59
N ASN A 387 11.94 4.29 7.65
CA ASN A 387 11.79 2.94 7.09
C ASN A 387 12.76 1.90 7.68
N ASP A 388 14.00 2.28 7.92
CA ASP A 388 15.11 1.38 8.25
C ASP A 388 14.94 0.64 9.58
N LYS A 389 14.19 1.19 10.51
CA LYS A 389 13.88 0.54 11.79
C LYS A 389 12.91 -0.65 11.68
N TRP A 390 12.26 -0.80 10.52
CA TRP A 390 11.35 -1.90 10.26
C TRP A 390 12.03 -3.08 9.53
N PHE A 391 13.34 -3.00 9.27
CA PHE A 391 14.09 -4.10 8.67
C PHE A 391 14.04 -5.34 9.56
N ALA A 392 13.90 -6.50 8.92
CA ALA A 392 13.70 -7.81 9.50
C ALA A 392 12.27 -8.08 10.05
N ASN A 393 11.93 -9.36 10.09
CA ASN A 393 10.63 -9.87 10.53
C ASN A 393 9.40 -9.31 9.76
N GLN A 394 9.64 -8.81 8.55
CA GLN A 394 8.59 -8.34 7.65
C GLN A 394 8.88 -8.82 6.24
N LYS A 395 7.86 -8.98 5.43
CA LYS A 395 7.99 -9.34 4.02
C LYS A 395 7.64 -8.14 3.13
N VAL A 396 8.31 -8.11 1.98
CA VAL A 396 8.04 -7.08 0.97
C VAL A 396 6.75 -7.41 0.22
N LEU A 397 5.92 -6.39 0.04
CA LEU A 397 4.79 -6.39 -0.88
C LEU A 397 5.06 -5.40 -2.01
N ARG A 398 4.50 -5.70 -3.19
CA ARG A 398 4.69 -4.90 -4.40
C ARG A 398 3.35 -4.59 -5.07
N GLY A 399 3.31 -3.55 -5.89
CA GLY A 399 2.25 -3.26 -6.84
C GLY A 399 1.17 -2.29 -6.39
N GLY A 400 1.01 -2.02 -5.11
CA GLY A 400 -0.10 -1.19 -4.64
C GLY A 400 -1.43 -1.93 -4.62
N SER A 401 -2.45 -1.27 -4.10
CA SER A 401 -3.82 -1.78 -4.04
C SER A 401 -4.81 -0.75 -4.59
N PHE A 402 -6.09 -1.09 -4.63
CA PHE A 402 -7.15 -0.13 -4.97
C PHE A 402 -7.28 1.04 -3.96
N GLY A 403 -6.63 0.94 -2.80
CA GLY A 403 -6.52 2.02 -1.81
C GLY A 403 -5.26 2.89 -1.96
N THR A 404 -4.34 2.53 -2.84
CA THR A 404 -3.06 3.26 -3.03
C THR A 404 -3.26 4.47 -3.93
N PRO A 405 -2.88 5.70 -3.50
CA PRO A 405 -2.87 6.89 -4.36
C PRO A 405 -1.87 6.77 -5.52
N SER A 406 -2.30 7.19 -6.71
CA SER A 406 -1.52 7.08 -7.95
C SER A 406 -0.17 7.80 -7.91
N ILE A 407 -0.08 8.90 -7.17
CA ILE A 407 1.15 9.68 -7.00
C ILE A 407 2.26 8.90 -6.27
N SER A 408 1.90 7.94 -5.42
CA SER A 408 2.85 7.16 -4.61
C SER A 408 3.35 5.91 -5.30
N ILE A 409 2.64 5.45 -6.35
CA ILE A 409 2.92 4.15 -6.96
C ILE A 409 3.95 4.21 -8.10
N ARG A 410 4.76 3.19 -8.19
CA ARG A 410 5.68 2.85 -9.28
C ARG A 410 6.14 1.41 -9.16
N GLY A 411 6.70 0.86 -10.19
CA GLY A 411 7.16 -0.54 -10.18
C GLY A 411 8.24 -0.84 -9.14
N SER A 412 9.04 0.14 -8.72
CA SER A 412 10.06 -0.01 -7.67
C SER A 412 9.53 0.19 -6.24
N TYR A 413 8.31 0.72 -6.06
CA TYR A 413 7.79 1.02 -4.73
C TYR A 413 7.63 -0.24 -3.89
N ARG A 414 8.15 -0.19 -2.66
CA ARG A 414 8.18 -1.28 -1.69
C ARG A 414 7.26 -0.97 -0.53
N ASN A 415 6.32 -1.85 -0.25
CA ASN A 415 5.59 -1.88 1.01
C ASN A 415 6.05 -3.08 1.84
N PHE A 416 5.79 -3.07 3.13
CA PHE A 416 6.25 -4.11 4.03
C PHE A 416 5.29 -4.25 5.21
N PHE A 417 5.01 -5.50 5.58
CA PHE A 417 4.16 -5.84 6.71
C PHE A 417 4.66 -7.10 7.41
N ARG A 418 4.24 -7.31 8.65
CA ARG A 418 4.48 -8.55 9.38
C ARG A 418 3.79 -9.71 8.67
N LEU A 419 4.33 -10.90 8.87
CA LEU A 419 3.90 -12.10 8.14
C LEU A 419 2.45 -12.52 8.44
N ASP A 420 1.89 -12.11 9.57
CA ASP A 420 0.55 -12.43 10.03
C ASP A 420 -0.49 -11.32 9.77
N GLU A 421 -0.05 -10.20 9.21
CA GLU A 421 -0.97 -9.10 8.88
C GLU A 421 -1.81 -9.44 7.65
N ARG A 422 -3.14 -9.26 7.74
CA ARG A 422 -4.07 -9.56 6.65
C ARG A 422 -5.27 -8.61 6.54
N TRP A 423 -5.29 -7.56 7.35
CA TRP A 423 -6.32 -6.52 7.29
C TRP A 423 -6.12 -5.53 6.13
N LEU A 424 -4.93 -5.47 5.59
CA LEU A 424 -4.59 -4.67 4.40
C LEU A 424 -5.17 -5.32 3.13
N PHE A 425 -5.19 -4.57 2.02
CA PHE A 425 -5.61 -5.09 0.71
C PHE A 425 -4.48 -5.91 0.07
N SER A 426 -4.17 -7.05 0.65
CA SER A 426 -3.09 -7.95 0.24
C SER A 426 -3.59 -9.21 -0.43
N GLY A 427 -2.95 -9.55 -1.53
CA GLY A 427 -3.07 -10.77 -2.29
C GLY A 427 -1.69 -11.24 -2.73
N PHE A 428 -1.61 -12.02 -3.80
CA PHE A 428 -0.34 -12.52 -4.34
C PHE A 428 -0.51 -13.14 -5.72
N ARG A 429 0.59 -13.33 -6.43
CA ARG A 429 0.68 -14.23 -7.59
C ARG A 429 1.74 -15.30 -7.33
N CYS A 430 1.65 -16.41 -8.05
CA CYS A 430 2.62 -17.50 -7.89
C CYS A 430 3.74 -17.40 -8.92
N ALA A 431 4.86 -18.01 -8.58
CA ALA A 431 6.00 -18.29 -9.44
C ALA A 431 6.40 -19.76 -9.37
N GLU A 432 7.21 -20.21 -10.33
CA GLU A 432 7.72 -21.58 -10.42
C GLU A 432 9.18 -21.56 -10.83
N TYR A 433 9.96 -22.51 -10.36
CA TYR A 433 11.27 -22.82 -10.93
C TYR A 433 11.13 -23.48 -12.30
N ILE A 434 12.15 -23.37 -13.16
CA ILE A 434 12.21 -24.05 -14.45
C ILE A 434 13.27 -25.14 -14.39
#